data_34596d1a822a693372f1c112772b17b6
#
_entry.id   34596d1a822a693372f1c112772b17b6
#
_cell.length_a   1.000
_cell.length_b   1.000
_cell.length_c   1.000
_cell.angle_alpha   90.00
_cell.angle_beta   90.00
_cell.angle_gamma   90.00
#
_symmetry.space_group_name_H-M   'P 1'
#
loop_
_entity.id
_entity.type
_entity.pdbx_description
1 polymer ?
#
loop_
_entity_poly.entity_id
_entity_poly.type
_entity_poly.pdbx_seq_one_letter_code
_entity_poly.pdbx_strand_id
1 'polypeptide(L)'
;MPDTVTMFVNGQAMSGGELNDALASAQFLGPVRTAPEYRFFSFYNTFPGLASVSQGGWSVPGEIYEISYTELREKLLPREPAELELSVIKLEDGRGALSMVCREIPSDHDDVYEITAAGGWRDHLASLATGRS
;
A
#
# COMPACT_ATOMS: atom_id res chain seq x y z
N MET A 1 -7.07 16.61 -21.88
CA MET A 1 -7.68 15.68 -20.93
C MET A 1 -6.63 14.73 -20.42
N PRO A 2 -6.23 14.87 -19.20
CA PRO A 2 -5.20 13.96 -18.68
C PRO A 2 -5.77 12.56 -18.47
N ASP A 3 -4.98 11.59 -18.85
CA ASP A 3 -5.30 10.19 -18.61
C ASP A 3 -4.62 9.75 -17.33
N THR A 4 -5.17 10.17 -16.21
CA THR A 4 -4.58 9.88 -14.90
C THR A 4 -5.57 9.19 -14.00
N VAL A 5 -5.04 8.56 -12.97
CA VAL A 5 -5.82 7.92 -11.91
C VAL A 5 -5.21 8.27 -10.58
N THR A 6 -6.01 8.13 -9.53
CA THR A 6 -5.52 8.27 -8.16
C THR A 6 -5.00 6.92 -7.69
N MET A 7 -3.73 6.89 -7.30
CA MET A 7 -3.08 5.68 -6.81
C MET A 7 -2.77 5.84 -5.33
N PHE A 8 -3.21 4.88 -4.52
CA PHE A 8 -2.89 4.81 -3.11
C PHE A 8 -1.69 3.88 -2.92
N VAL A 9 -0.69 4.35 -2.21
CA VAL A 9 0.48 3.55 -1.89
C VAL A 9 0.69 3.56 -0.39
N ASN A 10 1.09 2.43 0.16
CA ASN A 10 1.22 2.28 1.61
C ASN A 10 2.48 1.50 1.99
N GLY A 11 3.43 1.40 1.09
CA GLY A 11 4.68 0.69 1.33
C GLY A 11 5.87 1.42 0.71
N GLN A 12 6.66 0.70 -0.06
CA GLN A 12 7.91 1.24 -0.59
C GLN A 12 7.72 2.34 -1.63
N ALA A 13 6.53 2.48 -2.19
CA ALA A 13 6.25 3.57 -3.12
C ALA A 13 5.92 4.89 -2.43
N MET A 14 5.74 4.89 -1.10
CA MET A 14 5.54 6.15 -0.37
C MET A 14 6.81 6.99 -0.43
N SER A 15 6.66 8.29 -0.17
CA SER A 15 7.80 9.21 -0.16
C SER A 15 8.88 8.68 0.79
N GLY A 16 10.11 8.65 0.31
CA GLY A 16 11.24 8.11 1.04
C GLY A 16 11.43 6.60 0.88
N GLY A 17 10.53 5.90 0.23
CA GLY A 17 10.66 4.47 0.01
C GLY A 17 11.45 4.15 -1.26
N GLU A 18 11.83 2.88 -1.39
CA GLU A 18 12.69 2.43 -2.49
C GLU A 18 12.02 2.52 -3.86
N LEU A 19 10.70 2.44 -3.91
CA LEU A 19 9.96 2.50 -5.16
C LEU A 19 9.40 3.88 -5.47
N ASN A 20 9.66 4.87 -4.62
CA ASN A 20 9.07 6.20 -4.83
C ASN A 20 9.55 6.84 -6.13
N ASP A 21 10.71 6.45 -6.65
CA ASP A 21 11.19 6.96 -7.92
C ASP A 21 10.25 6.62 -9.08
N ALA A 22 9.48 5.53 -8.98
CA ALA A 22 8.49 5.19 -9.98
C ALA A 22 7.35 6.20 -10.04
N LEU A 23 7.21 7.03 -9.00
CA LEU A 23 6.20 8.07 -8.92
C LEU A 23 6.79 9.47 -9.14
N ALA A 24 8.01 9.56 -9.65
CA ALA A 24 8.70 10.85 -9.77
C ALA A 24 7.96 11.86 -10.62
N SER A 25 7.22 11.40 -11.63
CA SER A 25 6.43 12.28 -12.51
C SER A 25 4.98 12.40 -12.06
N ALA A 26 4.59 11.69 -11.00
CA ALA A 26 3.22 11.75 -10.49
C ALA A 26 3.08 12.94 -9.54
N GLN A 27 1.84 13.40 -9.37
CA GLN A 27 1.55 14.50 -8.46
C GLN A 27 1.20 13.94 -7.09
N PHE A 28 1.96 14.32 -6.07
CA PHE A 28 1.67 13.95 -4.70
C PHE A 28 0.44 14.71 -4.21
N LEU A 29 -0.58 13.98 -3.78
CA LEU A 29 -1.83 14.58 -3.33
C LEU A 29 -1.94 14.62 -1.81
N GLY A 30 -1.11 13.89 -1.08
CA GLY A 30 -1.07 13.98 0.36
C GLY A 30 -1.22 12.62 1.05
N PRO A 31 -1.05 12.62 2.38
CA PRO A 31 -1.31 11.42 3.18
C PRO A 31 -2.82 11.21 3.35
N VAL A 32 -3.23 9.96 3.37
CA VAL A 32 -4.63 9.58 3.57
C VAL A 32 -4.69 8.25 4.32
N ARG A 33 -5.90 7.84 4.68
CA ARG A 33 -6.13 6.52 5.27
C ARG A 33 -7.23 5.82 4.49
N THR A 34 -7.20 4.49 4.51
CA THR A 34 -8.27 3.71 3.92
C THR A 34 -9.51 3.75 4.80
N ALA A 35 -10.66 3.37 4.24
CA ALA A 35 -11.82 3.05 5.05
C ALA A 35 -11.46 1.90 6.01
N PRO A 36 -12.18 1.74 7.13
CA PRO A 36 -11.82 0.72 8.15
C PRO A 36 -12.30 -0.67 7.74
N GLU A 37 -11.86 -1.11 6.57
CA GLU A 37 -12.30 -2.37 5.95
C GLU A 37 -11.14 -3.28 5.63
N TYR A 38 -9.93 -2.95 6.07
CA TYR A 38 -8.73 -3.65 5.61
C TYR A 38 -7.91 -4.20 6.76
N ARG A 39 -7.17 -5.28 6.45
CA ARG A 39 -6.08 -5.74 7.28
C ARG A 39 -4.78 -5.56 6.51
N PHE A 40 -3.69 -5.46 7.24
CA PHE A 40 -2.40 -5.07 6.69
C PHE A 40 -1.38 -6.14 7.01
N PHE A 41 -0.65 -6.59 6.00
CA PHE A 41 0.28 -7.71 6.13
C PHE A 41 1.66 -7.31 5.66
N SER A 42 2.68 -7.86 6.30
CA SER A 42 4.07 -7.73 5.85
C SER A 42 4.47 -9.00 5.10
N PHE A 43 5.07 -8.81 3.93
CA PHE A 43 5.67 -9.87 3.14
C PHE A 43 7.17 -9.74 3.26
N TYR A 44 7.80 -10.65 4.02
CA TYR A 44 9.24 -10.73 4.16
C TYR A 44 9.87 -9.44 4.73
N ASN A 45 9.09 -8.61 5.41
CA ASN A 45 9.51 -7.29 5.88
C ASN A 45 10.06 -6.42 4.73
N THR A 46 9.68 -6.72 3.50
CA THR A 46 10.13 -6.01 2.31
C THR A 46 9.03 -5.14 1.73
N PHE A 47 7.80 -5.62 1.74
CA PHE A 47 6.67 -4.84 1.25
C PHE A 47 5.39 -5.25 1.96
N PRO A 48 4.39 -4.35 2.02
CA PRO A 48 3.12 -4.67 2.65
C PRO A 48 2.05 -5.00 1.64
N GLY A 49 0.95 -5.59 2.11
CA GLY A 49 -0.24 -5.79 1.30
C GLY A 49 -1.49 -5.59 2.12
N LEU A 50 -2.51 -5.04 1.47
CA LEU A 50 -3.83 -4.87 2.07
C LEU A 50 -4.72 -6.06 1.72
N ALA A 51 -5.60 -6.43 2.64
CA ALA A 51 -6.64 -7.42 2.36
C ALA A 51 -7.96 -6.87 2.86
N SER A 52 -8.98 -6.90 2.00
CA SER A 52 -10.32 -6.44 2.36
C SER A 52 -11.00 -7.49 3.23
N VAL A 53 -11.67 -7.04 4.29
CA VAL A 53 -12.39 -7.95 5.18
C VAL A 53 -13.77 -7.39 5.44
N SER A 54 -14.72 -8.28 5.73
CA SER A 54 -16.10 -7.87 6.00
C SER A 54 -16.29 -7.42 7.45
N GLN A 55 -15.42 -7.85 8.35
CA GLN A 55 -15.47 -7.50 9.76
C GLN A 55 -14.06 -7.38 10.32
N GLY A 56 -13.89 -6.53 11.32
CA GLY A 56 -12.62 -6.41 12.01
C GLY A 56 -11.54 -5.68 11.23
N GLY A 57 -11.95 -4.88 10.24
CA GLY A 57 -11.00 -4.11 9.45
C GLY A 57 -10.55 -2.86 10.15
N TRP A 58 -9.46 -2.30 9.66
CA TRP A 58 -8.82 -1.11 10.19
C TRP A 58 -8.62 -0.11 9.07
N SER A 59 -8.42 1.14 9.46
CA SER A 59 -8.08 2.22 8.54
C SER A 59 -6.55 2.29 8.46
N VAL A 60 -5.99 2.00 7.28
CA VAL A 60 -4.54 1.89 7.09
C VAL A 60 -4.00 3.17 6.47
N PRO A 61 -2.93 3.76 7.02
CA PRO A 61 -2.38 5.00 6.46
C PRO A 61 -1.54 4.75 5.23
N GLY A 62 -1.50 5.75 4.35
CA GLY A 62 -0.70 5.72 3.13
C GLY A 62 -0.68 7.10 2.50
N GLU A 63 -0.37 7.13 1.20
CA GLU A 63 -0.29 8.37 0.43
C GLU A 63 -1.01 8.19 -0.88
N ILE A 64 -1.57 9.26 -1.44
CA ILE A 64 -2.17 9.20 -2.76
C ILE A 64 -1.42 10.10 -3.73
N TYR A 65 -1.36 9.63 -4.97
CA TYR A 65 -0.71 10.31 -6.08
C TYR A 65 -1.62 10.29 -7.28
N GLU A 66 -1.58 11.37 -8.06
CA GLU A 66 -2.20 11.39 -9.38
C GLU A 66 -1.16 10.93 -10.38
N ILE A 67 -1.39 9.80 -11.03
CA ILE A 67 -0.41 9.18 -11.91
C ILE A 67 -1.05 8.88 -13.26
N SER A 68 -0.28 9.06 -14.35
CA SER A 68 -0.79 8.71 -15.67
C SER A 68 -0.88 7.20 -15.82
N TYR A 69 -1.81 6.75 -16.69
CA TYR A 69 -1.92 5.32 -16.98
C TYR A 69 -0.61 4.76 -17.55
N THR A 70 0.06 5.55 -18.38
CA THR A 70 1.32 5.12 -18.99
C THR A 70 2.37 4.86 -17.92
N GLU A 71 2.53 5.78 -16.97
CA GLU A 71 3.52 5.60 -15.90
C GLU A 71 3.15 4.47 -14.98
N LEU A 72 1.85 4.34 -14.68
CA LEU A 72 1.40 3.23 -13.85
C LEU A 72 1.77 1.90 -14.50
N ARG A 73 1.46 1.76 -15.79
CA ARG A 73 1.72 0.51 -16.52
C ARG A 73 3.21 0.24 -16.72
N GLU A 74 3.98 1.28 -17.00
CA GLU A 74 5.36 1.08 -17.46
C GLU A 74 6.40 1.27 -16.37
N LYS A 75 6.11 2.02 -15.34
CA LYS A 75 7.11 2.32 -14.30
C LYS A 75 6.79 1.70 -12.95
N LEU A 76 5.53 1.71 -12.53
CA LEU A 76 5.20 1.22 -11.20
C LEU A 76 4.84 -0.26 -11.19
N LEU A 77 3.86 -0.66 -12.00
CA LEU A 77 3.37 -2.04 -11.94
C LEU A 77 4.45 -3.09 -12.23
N PRO A 78 5.39 -2.87 -13.18
CA PRO A 78 6.41 -3.89 -13.40
C PRO A 78 7.33 -4.14 -12.21
N ARG A 79 7.38 -3.21 -11.26
CA ARG A 79 8.22 -3.34 -10.07
C ARG A 79 7.44 -3.86 -8.87
N GLU A 80 6.14 -4.12 -9.03
CA GLU A 80 5.34 -4.63 -7.93
C GLU A 80 5.48 -6.14 -7.82
N PRO A 81 5.44 -6.68 -6.61
CA PRO A 81 5.65 -8.11 -6.41
C PRO A 81 4.45 -8.94 -6.87
N ALA A 82 4.75 -10.20 -7.20
CA ALA A 82 3.74 -11.12 -7.73
C ALA A 82 2.67 -11.49 -6.69
N GLU A 83 2.97 -11.32 -5.41
CA GLU A 83 2.03 -11.63 -4.34
C GLU A 83 0.88 -10.62 -4.27
N LEU A 84 1.03 -9.50 -4.95
CA LEU A 84 0.04 -8.44 -4.96
C LEU A 84 -0.62 -8.31 -6.33
N GLU A 85 -1.77 -7.68 -6.35
CA GLU A 85 -2.47 -7.37 -7.60
C GLU A 85 -3.11 -5.99 -7.49
N LEU A 86 -3.29 -5.34 -8.62
CA LEU A 86 -3.92 -4.03 -8.68
C LEU A 86 -5.42 -4.17 -8.47
N SER A 87 -5.98 -3.34 -7.61
CA SER A 87 -7.41 -3.36 -7.36
C SER A 87 -7.88 -1.96 -6.98
N VAL A 88 -9.19 -1.83 -6.77
CA VAL A 88 -9.77 -0.58 -6.29
C VAL A 88 -10.05 -0.72 -4.80
N ILE A 89 -9.57 0.25 -4.03
CA ILE A 89 -9.83 0.29 -2.60
C ILE A 89 -10.70 1.50 -2.27
N LYS A 90 -11.19 1.55 -1.04
CA LYS A 90 -12.01 2.65 -0.55
C LYS A 90 -11.21 3.44 0.47
N LEU A 91 -11.18 4.75 0.28
CA LEU A 91 -10.54 5.64 1.23
C LEU A 91 -11.51 6.02 2.35
N GLU A 92 -10.96 6.60 3.42
CA GLU A 92 -11.73 6.94 4.61
C GLU A 92 -12.90 7.88 4.31
N ASP A 93 -12.71 8.78 3.34
CA ASP A 93 -13.75 9.73 2.94
C ASP A 93 -14.74 9.16 1.91
N GLY A 94 -14.62 7.88 1.59
CA GLY A 94 -15.53 7.21 0.66
C GLY A 94 -15.09 7.20 -0.78
N ARG A 95 -14.02 7.92 -1.14
CA ARG A 95 -13.51 7.90 -2.52
C ARG A 95 -12.84 6.57 -2.82
N GLY A 96 -12.84 6.19 -4.10
CA GLY A 96 -12.07 5.04 -4.56
C GLY A 96 -10.68 5.46 -4.98
N ALA A 97 -9.75 4.53 -4.92
CA ALA A 97 -8.40 4.72 -5.44
C ALA A 97 -7.87 3.36 -5.87
N LEU A 98 -6.91 3.37 -6.79
CA LEU A 98 -6.23 2.13 -7.17
C LEU A 98 -5.15 1.84 -6.13
N SER A 99 -4.93 0.58 -5.86
CA SER A 99 -3.90 0.15 -4.93
C SER A 99 -3.51 -1.29 -5.20
N MET A 100 -2.31 -1.67 -4.75
CA MET A 100 -1.91 -3.06 -4.75
C MET A 100 -2.46 -3.73 -3.51
N VAL A 101 -3.12 -4.86 -3.71
CA VAL A 101 -3.71 -5.64 -2.61
C VAL A 101 -3.20 -7.07 -2.69
N CYS A 102 -3.35 -7.81 -1.59
CA CYS A 102 -2.97 -9.22 -1.57
C CYS A 102 -3.82 -10.00 -2.56
N ARG A 103 -3.18 -10.85 -3.38
CA ARG A 103 -3.93 -11.74 -4.27
C ARG A 103 -4.76 -12.73 -3.47
N GLU A 104 -4.21 -13.17 -2.34
CA GLU A 104 -4.90 -14.05 -1.40
C GLU A 104 -4.59 -13.55 0.00
N ILE A 105 -5.54 -13.75 0.91
CA ILE A 105 -5.30 -13.38 2.30
C ILE A 105 -4.24 -14.34 2.85
N PRO A 106 -3.09 -13.82 3.31
CA PRO A 106 -2.00 -14.70 3.75
C PRO A 106 -2.34 -15.45 5.02
N SER A 107 -1.77 -16.66 5.15
CA SER A 107 -1.74 -17.34 6.43
C SER A 107 -0.54 -16.82 7.21
N ASP A 108 -0.72 -16.57 8.49
CA ASP A 108 0.37 -16.11 9.34
C ASP A 108 1.49 -17.13 9.38
N HIS A 109 2.72 -16.68 9.15
CA HIS A 109 3.91 -17.47 9.39
C HIS A 109 5.10 -16.51 9.51
N ASP A 110 6.30 -17.05 9.68
CA ASP A 110 7.46 -16.23 10.03
C ASP A 110 7.75 -15.12 9.01
N ASP A 111 7.52 -15.38 7.73
CA ASP A 111 7.89 -14.46 6.66
C ASP A 111 6.73 -13.60 6.19
N VAL A 112 5.50 -14.02 6.39
CA VAL A 112 4.30 -13.27 5.96
C VAL A 112 3.34 -13.24 7.13
N TYR A 113 3.10 -12.05 7.67
CA TYR A 113 2.28 -11.96 8.87
C TYR A 113 1.55 -10.63 8.95
N GLU A 114 0.49 -10.61 9.74
CA GLU A 114 -0.35 -9.42 9.89
C GLU A 114 0.35 -8.38 10.75
N ILE A 115 0.32 -7.13 10.28
CA ILE A 115 0.91 -6.00 10.98
C ILE A 115 -0.10 -4.86 11.16
N THR A 116 -1.39 -5.17 11.10
CA THR A 116 -2.45 -4.16 11.23
C THR A 116 -2.26 -3.32 12.50
N ALA A 117 -1.90 -3.95 13.60
CA ALA A 117 -1.74 -3.26 14.88
C ALA A 117 -0.52 -2.34 14.94
N ALA A 118 0.39 -2.43 13.97
CA ALA A 118 1.57 -1.56 13.96
C ALA A 118 1.23 -0.12 13.57
N GLY A 119 0.09 0.11 12.95
CA GLY A 119 -0.35 1.45 12.58
C GLY A 119 -0.07 1.83 11.15
N GLY A 120 0.93 1.25 10.51
CA GLY A 120 1.28 1.50 9.12
C GLY A 120 2.63 0.92 8.79
N TRP A 121 3.04 1.05 7.53
CA TRP A 121 4.30 0.46 7.08
C TRP A 121 5.52 1.10 7.72
N ARG A 122 5.51 2.44 7.81
CA ARG A 122 6.65 3.14 8.43
C ARG A 122 6.77 2.80 9.91
N ASP A 123 5.65 2.67 10.59
CA ASP A 123 5.65 2.27 12.01
C ASP A 123 6.19 0.86 12.16
N HIS A 124 5.81 -0.04 11.24
CA HIS A 124 6.32 -1.40 11.26
C HIS A 124 7.84 -1.42 11.05
N LEU A 125 8.34 -0.69 10.05
CA LEU A 125 9.77 -0.63 9.79
C LEU A 125 10.52 -0.03 10.97
N ALA A 126 9.96 0.99 11.62
CA ALA A 126 10.58 1.59 12.78
C ALA A 126 10.70 0.59 13.92
N SER A 127 9.70 -0.25 14.12
CA SER A 127 9.75 -1.27 15.17
C SER A 127 10.83 -2.30 14.90
N LEU A 128 11.07 -2.63 13.63
CA LEU A 128 12.17 -3.54 13.27
C LEU A 128 13.51 -2.88 13.51
N ALA A 129 13.62 -1.58 13.16
CA ALA A 129 14.87 -0.85 13.29
C ALA A 129 15.30 -0.66 14.73
N THR A 130 14.36 -0.65 15.69
CA THR A 130 14.71 -0.54 17.11
C THR A 130 15.26 -1.83 17.68
N GLY A 131 15.31 -2.88 16.86
CA GLY A 131 15.88 -4.15 17.30
C GLY A 131 15.03 -4.88 18.31
N ARG A 132 13.80 -4.56 18.35
CA ARG A 132 12.94 -5.19 19.31
C ARG A 132 12.80 -6.63 18.99
N SER A 133 12.99 -7.38 19.82
CA SER A 133 12.84 -8.81 19.62
C SER A 133 11.67 -9.32 20.44
#